data_d10557e2cd134ef5f507ac09a90f90b9
#
_entry.id   d10557e2cd134ef5f507ac09a90f90b9
#
_cell.length_a   1.000
_cell.length_b   1.000
_cell.length_c   1.000
_cell.angle_alpha   90.00
_cell.angle_beta   90.00
_cell.angle_gamma   90.00
#
_symmetry.space_group_name_H-M   'P 1'
#
loop_
_entity.id
_entity.type
_entity.pdbx_description
1 polymer ?
#
loop_
_entity_poly.entity_id
_entity_poly.type
_entity_poly.pdbx_seq_one_letter_code
_entity_poly.pdbx_strand_id
1 'polypeptide(L)'
;NWQQIGACLTRPSQVNLEGTDGNSGIYATTIRYHEERFYMITTLFPSRKHFYVYTDNPAGEWSDPITIDFTIGSCDPTLFFDNGKCYFLWKDEYIKICEIDVKTGKQLSEIRQLWSGLGGRYPEGPHIYKKDGYYYLMIAEGGTEHGHHVTIARSRVLYGPYTPCPSNPILSHFSQEMQNSPIQGLGHADLVQAPDSSWWMICLGYRTHGYLQHVMGRETFLAPVRWDKNAWPVVNGNGTIQIDMKCTTLPQVKMPREPERDNFSEQKLELYWSRLCNPNFDNYSLSARKGYLRLIGTPISIDQVGSPTFVGRRQTEIKFKATTAIDISQLKAGSQAGLTAYAAHSNHYDVQMERRNGKNYVQANIRIGQMKHIEKEVTVNTSKVYLRIEGDRNFYYLLYSIDNKTYEKLAQMEYRYLSTETIGGFTGVHLGLFAQTKEKTDKSFADFDWFEYITY
;
A
#
# COMPACT_ATOMS: atom_id res chain seq x y z
N ASN A 1 6.44 -13.85 -8.26
CA ASN A 1 7.20 -12.74 -7.71
C ASN A 1 6.88 -11.46 -8.48
N TRP A 2 6.97 -10.32 -7.81
CA TRP A 2 6.72 -8.99 -8.37
C TRP A 2 8.02 -8.21 -8.46
N GLN A 3 8.13 -7.34 -9.45
CA GLN A 3 9.18 -6.33 -9.56
C GLN A 3 8.54 -4.96 -9.67
N GLN A 4 8.88 -4.04 -8.79
CA GLN A 4 8.47 -2.66 -8.90
C GLN A 4 9.25 -1.98 -10.02
N ILE A 5 8.54 -1.39 -10.99
CA ILE A 5 9.15 -0.73 -12.17
C ILE A 5 9.08 0.80 -12.11
N GLY A 6 8.27 1.36 -11.21
CA GLY A 6 8.08 2.80 -11.08
C GLY A 6 6.93 3.14 -10.15
N ALA A 7 6.51 4.40 -10.19
CA ALA A 7 5.35 4.92 -9.48
C ALA A 7 4.61 5.95 -10.34
N CYS A 8 3.28 5.93 -10.29
CA CYS A 8 2.44 6.82 -11.09
C CYS A 8 2.41 8.25 -10.56
N LEU A 9 2.53 8.43 -9.25
CA LEU A 9 2.46 9.71 -8.56
C LEU A 9 3.79 9.97 -7.86
N THR A 10 4.60 10.87 -8.41
CA THR A 10 5.97 11.14 -7.95
C THR A 10 6.23 12.61 -7.63
N ARG A 11 5.32 13.51 -8.02
CA ARG A 11 5.47 14.96 -7.89
C ARG A 11 4.36 15.55 -7.02
N PRO A 12 4.67 16.52 -6.14
CA PRO A 12 3.65 17.23 -5.35
C PRO A 12 2.59 17.95 -6.22
N SER A 13 2.93 18.32 -7.46
CA SER A 13 2.00 18.93 -8.42
C SER A 13 0.88 17.98 -8.88
N GLN A 14 1.10 16.67 -8.81
CA GLN A 14 0.09 15.69 -9.24
C GLN A 14 -1.02 15.49 -8.20
N VAL A 15 -0.69 15.58 -6.91
CA VAL A 15 -1.67 15.41 -5.83
C VAL A 15 -1.20 16.12 -4.56
N ASN A 16 -2.10 16.86 -3.94
CA ASN A 16 -1.85 17.46 -2.63
C ASN A 16 -2.37 16.55 -1.51
N LEU A 17 -1.45 16.01 -0.71
CA LEU A 17 -1.71 15.18 0.47
C LEU A 17 -1.30 15.88 1.77
N GLU A 18 -1.04 17.19 1.73
CA GLU A 18 -0.69 17.96 2.92
C GLU A 18 -1.83 17.90 3.96
N GLY A 19 -1.49 17.62 5.21
CA GLY A 19 -2.48 17.46 6.28
C GLY A 19 -3.37 16.21 6.17
N THR A 20 -3.07 15.32 5.25
CA THR A 20 -3.84 14.07 5.07
C THR A 20 -3.30 12.97 6.00
N ASP A 21 -4.22 12.23 6.61
CA ASP A 21 -3.88 11.00 7.34
C ASP A 21 -3.33 9.94 6.38
N GLY A 22 -2.33 9.17 6.82
CA GLY A 22 -1.71 8.11 6.01
C GLY A 22 -2.69 7.02 5.55
N ASN A 23 -3.83 6.87 6.21
CA ASN A 23 -4.92 5.96 5.82
C ASN A 23 -6.01 6.62 4.95
N SER A 24 -5.84 7.90 4.56
CA SER A 24 -6.85 8.71 3.83
C SER A 24 -6.19 9.27 2.61
N GLY A 25 -5.51 9.02 1.83
CA GLY A 25 -4.89 9.66 0.66
C GLY A 25 -5.49 9.17 -0.65
N ILE A 26 -4.71 8.39 -1.37
CA ILE A 26 -5.08 7.77 -2.62
C ILE A 26 -5.76 6.44 -2.33
N TYR A 27 -7.00 6.32 -2.79
CA TYR A 27 -7.78 5.09 -2.67
C TYR A 27 -7.54 4.16 -3.86
N ALA A 28 -8.31 3.09 -3.95
CA ALA A 28 -8.14 2.03 -4.94
C ALA A 28 -7.87 2.57 -6.35
N THR A 29 -6.80 2.12 -6.93
CA THR A 29 -6.35 2.54 -8.26
C THR A 29 -6.65 1.45 -9.28
N THR A 30 -7.03 1.89 -10.49
CA THR A 30 -7.16 1.01 -11.65
C THR A 30 -6.20 1.44 -12.75
N ILE A 31 -5.58 0.50 -13.42
CA ILE A 31 -4.75 0.75 -14.59
C ILE A 31 -5.40 0.15 -15.84
N ARG A 32 -5.37 0.91 -16.94
CA ARG A 32 -5.86 0.45 -18.26
C ARG A 32 -4.86 0.83 -19.33
N TYR A 33 -4.71 -0.07 -20.30
CA TYR A 33 -3.92 0.17 -21.50
C TYR A 33 -4.87 0.33 -22.69
N HIS A 34 -4.71 1.42 -23.44
CA HIS A 34 -5.49 1.71 -24.63
C HIS A 34 -4.69 2.62 -25.58
N GLU A 35 -4.64 2.26 -26.87
CA GLU A 35 -3.97 3.03 -27.91
C GLU A 35 -2.55 3.47 -27.52
N GLU A 36 -1.69 2.48 -27.19
CA GLU A 36 -0.28 2.67 -26.79
C GLU A 36 -0.06 3.49 -25.53
N ARG A 37 -1.12 3.71 -24.72
CA ARG A 37 -1.05 4.51 -23.51
C ARG A 37 -1.62 3.77 -22.29
N PHE A 38 -0.95 3.93 -21.17
CA PHE A 38 -1.44 3.51 -19.86
C PHE A 38 -2.16 4.66 -19.19
N TYR A 39 -3.30 4.38 -18.58
CA TYR A 39 -4.10 5.29 -17.77
C TYR A 39 -4.21 4.72 -16.36
N MET A 40 -3.82 5.47 -15.35
CA MET A 40 -4.06 5.13 -13.95
C MET A 40 -5.10 6.10 -13.39
N ILE A 41 -6.23 5.56 -12.97
CA ILE A 41 -7.33 6.33 -12.38
C ILE A 41 -7.53 5.97 -10.91
N THR A 42 -7.88 6.94 -10.08
CA THR A 42 -8.04 6.77 -8.64
C THR A 42 -8.97 7.83 -8.04
N THR A 43 -9.22 7.71 -6.73
CA THR A 43 -9.93 8.69 -5.91
C THR A 43 -8.97 9.31 -4.90
N LEU A 44 -8.95 10.64 -4.83
CA LEU A 44 -8.34 11.36 -3.72
C LEU A 44 -9.37 11.45 -2.58
N PHE A 45 -9.21 10.64 -1.55
CA PHE A 45 -10.24 10.42 -0.55
C PHE A 45 -10.67 11.65 0.25
N PRO A 46 -9.81 12.54 0.76
CA PRO A 46 -10.31 13.68 1.52
C PRO A 46 -11.31 14.56 0.75
N SER A 47 -11.06 14.77 -0.55
CA SER A 47 -11.94 15.54 -1.43
C SER A 47 -12.99 14.70 -2.14
N ARG A 48 -12.84 13.37 -2.14
CA ARG A 48 -13.63 12.40 -2.91
C ARG A 48 -13.73 12.73 -4.40
N LYS A 49 -12.68 13.35 -4.94
CA LYS A 49 -12.53 13.64 -6.37
C LYS A 49 -11.78 12.51 -7.06
N HIS A 50 -12.23 12.19 -8.26
CA HIS A 50 -11.52 11.27 -9.14
C HIS A 50 -10.56 12.03 -10.04
N PHE A 51 -9.44 11.42 -10.34
CA PHE A 51 -8.51 11.90 -11.34
C PHE A 51 -7.76 10.74 -11.98
N TYR A 52 -7.21 10.97 -13.13
CA TYR A 52 -6.31 10.00 -13.78
C TYR A 52 -5.06 10.69 -14.31
N VAL A 53 -4.00 9.91 -14.37
CA VAL A 53 -2.73 10.26 -15.03
C VAL A 53 -2.46 9.21 -16.10
N TYR A 54 -1.67 9.56 -17.10
CA TYR A 54 -1.36 8.67 -18.20
C TYR A 54 0.12 8.74 -18.61
N THR A 55 0.58 7.69 -19.27
CA THR A 55 1.93 7.59 -19.83
C THR A 55 1.96 6.56 -20.96
N ASP A 56 2.92 6.66 -21.85
CA ASP A 56 3.27 5.62 -22.83
C ASP A 56 4.36 4.66 -22.30
N ASN A 57 5.04 5.03 -21.20
CA ASN A 57 6.03 4.18 -20.52
C ASN A 57 5.71 4.08 -19.00
N PRO A 58 5.15 2.98 -18.52
CA PRO A 58 4.76 2.83 -17.12
C PRO A 58 5.92 2.84 -16.12
N ALA A 59 7.16 2.63 -16.59
CA ALA A 59 8.37 2.77 -15.77
C ALA A 59 8.94 4.21 -15.78
N GLY A 60 8.38 5.11 -16.60
CA GLY A 60 8.80 6.50 -16.76
C GLY A 60 7.94 7.49 -15.99
N GLU A 61 7.94 8.72 -16.47
CA GLU A 61 7.10 9.78 -15.92
C GLU A 61 5.65 9.67 -16.38
N TRP A 62 4.74 9.99 -15.46
CA TRP A 62 3.31 10.08 -15.69
C TRP A 62 2.88 11.54 -15.82
N SER A 63 1.82 11.79 -16.57
CA SER A 63 1.27 13.13 -16.80
C SER A 63 0.86 13.85 -15.52
N ASP A 64 0.60 15.13 -15.61
CA ASP A 64 -0.21 15.81 -14.62
C ASP A 64 -1.66 15.28 -14.64
N PRO A 65 -2.41 15.41 -13.54
CA PRO A 65 -3.71 14.80 -13.40
C PRO A 65 -4.78 15.49 -14.25
N ILE A 66 -5.66 14.68 -14.83
CA ILE A 66 -6.93 15.12 -15.38
C ILE A 66 -8.02 14.80 -14.37
N THR A 67 -8.71 15.81 -13.86
CA THR A 67 -9.73 15.66 -12.82
C THR A 67 -11.11 15.39 -13.43
N ILE A 68 -11.88 14.53 -12.78
CA ILE A 68 -13.30 14.31 -13.07
C ILE A 68 -14.11 15.04 -12.00
N ASP A 69 -14.76 16.13 -12.38
CA ASP A 69 -15.35 17.09 -11.43
C ASP A 69 -16.86 16.92 -11.20
N PHE A 70 -17.54 16.06 -11.96
CA PHE A 70 -18.99 15.92 -11.90
C PHE A 70 -19.49 14.86 -10.90
N THR A 71 -18.57 14.17 -10.19
CA THR A 71 -18.92 13.18 -9.15
C THR A 71 -18.36 13.60 -7.81
N ILE A 72 -19.17 13.50 -6.76
CA ILE A 72 -18.79 13.78 -5.37
C ILE A 72 -19.28 12.62 -4.50
N GLY A 73 -18.45 12.20 -3.54
CA GLY A 73 -18.84 11.18 -2.56
C GLY A 73 -18.67 9.73 -3.02
N SER A 74 -17.98 9.50 -4.11
CA SER A 74 -17.81 8.20 -4.76
C SER A 74 -16.37 7.65 -4.59
N CYS A 75 -16.15 6.38 -4.97
CA CYS A 75 -14.84 5.72 -4.95
C CYS A 75 -14.69 4.69 -6.06
N ASP A 76 -13.53 4.07 -6.13
CA ASP A 76 -13.16 2.93 -6.96
C ASP A 76 -13.45 3.13 -8.45
N PRO A 77 -12.85 4.15 -9.06
CA PRO A 77 -13.10 4.44 -10.47
C PRO A 77 -12.36 3.47 -11.39
N THR A 78 -12.95 3.21 -12.57
CA THR A 78 -12.26 2.57 -13.68
C THR A 78 -12.60 3.23 -15.02
N LEU A 79 -11.71 3.08 -15.99
CA LEU A 79 -11.96 3.43 -17.38
C LEU A 79 -12.22 2.15 -18.18
N PHE A 80 -13.18 2.23 -19.09
CA PHE A 80 -13.45 1.18 -20.06
C PHE A 80 -13.51 1.78 -21.47
N PHE A 81 -12.73 1.22 -22.39
CA PHE A 81 -12.67 1.68 -23.77
C PHE A 81 -13.40 0.72 -24.71
N ASP A 82 -14.33 1.22 -25.50
CA ASP A 82 -15.05 0.41 -26.49
C ASP A 82 -15.53 1.30 -27.65
N ASN A 83 -15.33 0.82 -28.88
CA ASN A 83 -15.76 1.49 -30.12
C ASN A 83 -15.33 2.97 -30.22
N GLY A 84 -14.08 3.28 -29.86
CA GLY A 84 -13.51 4.63 -29.91
C GLY A 84 -14.05 5.58 -28.83
N LYS A 85 -14.74 5.07 -27.83
CA LYS A 85 -15.30 5.82 -26.70
C LYS A 85 -14.62 5.41 -25.41
N CYS A 86 -14.52 6.37 -24.46
CA CYS A 86 -14.09 6.14 -23.11
C CYS A 86 -15.27 6.21 -22.14
N TYR A 87 -15.49 5.16 -21.39
CA TYR A 87 -16.49 5.08 -20.34
C TYR A 87 -15.83 5.14 -18.98
N PHE A 88 -16.38 5.98 -18.14
CA PHE A 88 -15.98 6.11 -16.74
C PHE A 88 -17.00 5.39 -15.87
N LEU A 89 -16.52 4.46 -15.04
CA LEU A 89 -17.32 3.74 -14.06
C LEU A 89 -16.81 4.08 -12.66
N TRP A 90 -17.73 4.09 -11.71
CA TRP A 90 -17.41 4.32 -10.29
C TRP A 90 -18.47 3.74 -9.39
N LYS A 91 -18.15 3.60 -8.11
CA LYS A 91 -19.10 3.27 -7.05
C LYS A 91 -19.53 4.54 -6.33
N ASP A 92 -20.82 4.70 -6.20
CA ASP A 92 -21.48 5.65 -5.32
C ASP A 92 -22.47 4.85 -4.42
N GLU A 93 -23.74 5.15 -4.41
CA GLU A 93 -24.77 4.25 -3.85
C GLU A 93 -24.84 2.95 -4.68
N TYR A 94 -24.74 3.09 -6.00
CA TYR A 94 -24.76 2.01 -6.99
C TYR A 94 -23.54 2.11 -7.92
N ILE A 95 -23.31 1.06 -8.69
CA ILE A 95 -22.34 1.13 -9.79
C ILE A 95 -22.94 2.00 -10.91
N LYS A 96 -22.22 3.03 -11.28
CA LYS A 96 -22.59 4.02 -12.29
C LYS A 96 -21.63 4.03 -13.46
N ILE A 97 -22.12 4.49 -14.61
CA ILE A 97 -21.35 4.64 -15.84
C ILE A 97 -21.80 5.88 -16.62
N CYS A 98 -20.85 6.56 -17.23
CA CYS A 98 -21.13 7.53 -18.31
C CYS A 98 -19.96 7.54 -19.32
N GLU A 99 -20.19 8.08 -20.50
CA GLU A 99 -19.14 8.39 -21.47
C GLU A 99 -18.44 9.68 -21.06
N ILE A 100 -17.12 9.73 -21.19
CA ILE A 100 -16.30 10.90 -20.93
C ILE A 100 -15.36 11.20 -22.10
N ASP A 101 -14.96 12.44 -22.24
CA ASP A 101 -13.81 12.83 -23.05
C ASP A 101 -12.52 12.50 -22.27
N VAL A 102 -11.78 11.49 -22.72
CA VAL A 102 -10.53 11.07 -22.08
C VAL A 102 -9.40 12.10 -22.14
N LYS A 103 -9.53 13.16 -22.94
CA LYS A 103 -8.53 14.24 -22.98
C LYS A 103 -8.77 15.31 -21.90
N THR A 104 -10.01 15.46 -21.45
CA THR A 104 -10.42 16.55 -20.55
C THR A 104 -11.13 16.10 -19.28
N GLY A 105 -11.54 14.83 -19.18
CA GLY A 105 -12.33 14.30 -18.06
C GLY A 105 -13.81 14.74 -18.07
N LYS A 106 -14.26 15.48 -19.11
CA LYS A 106 -15.62 15.99 -19.18
C LYS A 106 -16.63 14.90 -19.51
N GLN A 107 -17.79 14.95 -18.85
CA GLN A 107 -18.93 14.08 -19.12
C GLN A 107 -19.51 14.35 -20.53
N LEU A 108 -19.75 13.28 -21.29
CA LEU A 108 -20.31 13.34 -22.65
C LEU A 108 -21.69 12.67 -22.77
N SER A 109 -22.11 11.89 -21.79
CA SER A 109 -23.42 11.22 -21.78
C SER A 109 -24.10 11.31 -20.43
N GLU A 110 -25.39 10.97 -20.37
CA GLU A 110 -26.12 10.79 -19.11
C GLU A 110 -25.47 9.70 -18.26
N ILE A 111 -25.53 9.88 -16.93
CA ILE A 111 -25.13 8.89 -15.96
C ILE A 111 -26.20 7.80 -15.89
N ARG A 112 -25.79 6.54 -16.02
CA ARG A 112 -26.67 5.38 -15.91
C ARG A 112 -26.22 4.47 -14.79
N GLN A 113 -27.17 3.86 -14.12
CA GLN A 113 -26.95 2.81 -13.13
C GLN A 113 -26.76 1.47 -13.84
N LEU A 114 -25.80 0.70 -13.37
CA LEU A 114 -25.57 -0.69 -13.79
C LEU A 114 -26.01 -1.67 -12.70
N TRP A 115 -25.77 -2.97 -12.95
CA TRP A 115 -25.89 -4.02 -11.95
C TRP A 115 -24.94 -3.75 -10.77
N SER A 116 -25.45 -3.87 -9.55
CA SER A 116 -24.70 -3.56 -8.33
C SER A 116 -24.64 -4.75 -7.38
N GLY A 117 -24.48 -5.94 -7.93
CA GLY A 117 -24.22 -7.14 -7.16
C GLY A 117 -25.46 -7.95 -6.80
N LEU A 118 -25.29 -8.84 -5.84
CA LEU A 118 -26.29 -9.78 -5.35
C LEU A 118 -27.01 -9.28 -4.09
N GLY A 119 -26.80 -8.01 -3.71
CA GLY A 119 -27.35 -7.43 -2.50
C GLY A 119 -26.42 -7.54 -1.30
N GLY A 120 -25.15 -7.86 -1.54
CA GLY A 120 -24.10 -7.81 -0.55
C GLY A 120 -23.76 -6.38 -0.11
N ARG A 121 -23.05 -6.28 1.01
CA ARG A 121 -22.57 -5.02 1.56
C ARG A 121 -21.50 -4.40 0.65
N TYR A 122 -21.56 -3.10 0.39
CA TYR A 122 -20.54 -2.33 -0.34
C TYR A 122 -20.19 -2.90 -1.72
N PRO A 123 -21.12 -2.90 -2.71
CA PRO A 123 -20.73 -3.20 -4.10
C PRO A 123 -19.75 -2.12 -4.59
N GLU A 124 -18.54 -2.51 -4.99
CA GLU A 124 -17.44 -1.59 -5.31
C GLU A 124 -16.47 -2.18 -6.34
N GLY A 125 -15.45 -1.41 -6.77
CA GLY A 125 -14.42 -1.86 -7.70
C GLY A 125 -14.96 -2.36 -9.05
N PRO A 126 -15.79 -1.59 -9.78
CA PRO A 126 -16.40 -2.08 -11.01
C PRO A 126 -15.40 -2.16 -12.16
N HIS A 127 -15.40 -3.30 -12.87
CA HIS A 127 -14.64 -3.47 -14.11
C HIS A 127 -15.50 -4.08 -15.19
N ILE A 128 -15.40 -3.56 -16.43
CA ILE A 128 -16.08 -4.17 -17.60
C ILE A 128 -15.04 -4.80 -18.52
N TYR A 129 -15.37 -6.00 -19.00
CA TYR A 129 -14.61 -6.73 -20.00
C TYR A 129 -15.53 -7.11 -21.16
N LYS A 130 -15.02 -7.00 -22.38
CA LYS A 130 -15.75 -7.43 -23.59
C LYS A 130 -15.16 -8.73 -24.11
N LYS A 131 -15.96 -9.78 -24.14
CA LYS A 131 -15.54 -11.11 -24.63
C LYS A 131 -16.70 -11.85 -25.25
N ASP A 132 -16.48 -12.48 -26.42
CA ASP A 132 -17.44 -13.33 -27.13
C ASP A 132 -18.85 -12.69 -27.29
N GLY A 133 -18.85 -11.36 -27.54
CA GLY A 133 -20.09 -10.59 -27.73
C GLY A 133 -20.85 -10.29 -26.44
N TYR A 134 -20.26 -10.50 -25.26
CA TYR A 134 -20.79 -10.09 -23.97
C TYR A 134 -19.94 -9.00 -23.35
N TYR A 135 -20.60 -8.12 -22.58
CA TYR A 135 -20.00 -7.25 -21.58
C TYR A 135 -20.12 -7.94 -20.22
N TYR A 136 -19.00 -8.19 -19.59
CA TYR A 136 -18.93 -8.74 -18.24
C TYR A 136 -18.66 -7.61 -17.26
N LEU A 137 -19.55 -7.41 -16.30
CA LEU A 137 -19.36 -6.46 -15.20
C LEU A 137 -18.97 -7.25 -13.95
N MET A 138 -17.74 -7.06 -13.50
CA MET A 138 -17.20 -7.64 -12.28
C MET A 138 -17.11 -6.58 -11.21
N ILE A 139 -17.47 -6.94 -9.98
CA ILE A 139 -17.42 -6.06 -8.81
C ILE A 139 -16.96 -6.84 -7.57
N ALA A 140 -16.55 -6.10 -6.54
CA ALA A 140 -16.37 -6.63 -5.20
C ALA A 140 -17.62 -6.38 -4.35
N GLU A 141 -17.89 -7.27 -3.41
CA GLU A 141 -18.94 -7.15 -2.40
C GLU A 141 -18.44 -7.63 -1.04
N GLY A 142 -19.17 -7.34 0.04
CA GLY A 142 -18.86 -7.80 1.39
C GLY A 142 -18.04 -6.81 2.22
N GLY A 143 -17.49 -5.78 1.58
CA GLY A 143 -16.54 -4.84 2.18
C GLY A 143 -15.13 -5.44 2.28
N THR A 144 -14.12 -4.59 2.37
CA THR A 144 -12.69 -4.95 2.30
C THR A 144 -12.16 -5.68 3.55
N GLU A 145 -13.00 -6.41 4.22
CA GLU A 145 -12.74 -7.16 5.45
C GLU A 145 -12.88 -8.67 5.18
N HIS A 146 -13.08 -9.46 6.21
CA HIS A 146 -13.18 -10.92 6.11
C HIS A 146 -14.29 -11.42 5.14
N GLY A 147 -15.41 -10.70 5.03
CA GLY A 147 -16.50 -11.04 4.10
C GLY A 147 -16.29 -10.64 2.64
N HIS A 148 -15.15 -10.07 2.29
CA HIS A 148 -14.85 -9.58 0.94
C HIS A 148 -14.84 -10.71 -0.10
N HIS A 149 -15.46 -10.48 -1.24
CA HIS A 149 -15.54 -11.46 -2.33
C HIS A 149 -15.79 -10.78 -3.68
N VAL A 150 -15.66 -11.55 -4.76
CA VAL A 150 -15.85 -11.07 -6.14
C VAL A 150 -17.09 -11.69 -6.76
N THR A 151 -17.94 -10.86 -7.34
CA THR A 151 -19.11 -11.27 -8.12
C THR A 151 -19.02 -10.73 -9.55
N ILE A 152 -19.69 -11.39 -10.48
CA ILE A 152 -19.69 -11.02 -11.90
C ILE A 152 -21.06 -11.27 -12.51
N ALA A 153 -21.43 -10.40 -13.44
CA ALA A 153 -22.62 -10.54 -14.28
C ALA A 153 -22.30 -10.21 -15.74
N ARG A 154 -23.15 -10.58 -16.68
CA ARG A 154 -22.94 -10.29 -18.10
C ARG A 154 -24.18 -9.83 -18.81
N SER A 155 -23.99 -9.06 -19.88
CA SER A 155 -25.04 -8.61 -20.79
C SER A 155 -24.56 -8.58 -22.23
N ARG A 156 -25.49 -8.66 -23.20
CA ARG A 156 -25.20 -8.38 -24.62
C ARG A 156 -25.12 -6.88 -24.94
N VAL A 157 -25.60 -6.05 -24.03
CA VAL A 157 -25.66 -4.59 -24.17
C VAL A 157 -24.89 -3.95 -23.01
N LEU A 158 -24.07 -2.95 -23.32
CA LEU A 158 -23.22 -2.27 -22.32
C LEU A 158 -23.99 -1.78 -21.08
N TYR A 159 -25.18 -1.27 -21.29
CA TYR A 159 -26.00 -0.72 -20.20
C TYR A 159 -26.94 -1.73 -19.54
N GLY A 160 -26.81 -3.02 -19.88
CA GLY A 160 -27.65 -4.08 -19.30
C GLY A 160 -28.98 -4.29 -20.02
N PRO A 161 -29.88 -5.12 -19.43
CA PRO A 161 -29.75 -5.72 -18.11
C PRO A 161 -28.65 -6.78 -18.04
N TYR A 162 -27.99 -6.86 -16.88
CA TYR A 162 -26.95 -7.84 -16.60
C TYR A 162 -27.51 -9.07 -15.91
N THR A 163 -27.11 -10.25 -16.37
CA THR A 163 -27.47 -11.54 -15.76
C THR A 163 -26.31 -12.02 -14.88
N PRO A 164 -26.53 -12.25 -13.58
CA PRO A 164 -25.50 -12.73 -12.67
C PRO A 164 -24.94 -14.10 -13.06
N CYS A 165 -23.66 -14.34 -12.76
CA CYS A 165 -23.07 -15.67 -12.87
C CYS A 165 -23.74 -16.63 -11.87
N PRO A 166 -24.21 -17.82 -12.31
CA PRO A 166 -24.82 -18.79 -11.40
C PRO A 166 -23.89 -19.31 -10.30
N SER A 167 -22.59 -19.19 -10.51
CA SER A 167 -21.56 -19.65 -9.56
C SER A 167 -20.96 -18.51 -8.74
N ASN A 168 -21.63 -17.37 -8.65
CA ASN A 168 -21.19 -16.30 -7.75
C ASN A 168 -21.24 -16.71 -6.27
N PRO A 169 -20.29 -16.27 -5.44
CA PRO A 169 -19.13 -15.46 -5.80
C PRO A 169 -18.08 -16.29 -6.57
N ILE A 170 -17.46 -15.67 -7.60
CA ILE A 170 -16.43 -16.33 -8.40
C ILE A 170 -15.06 -16.41 -7.72
N LEU A 171 -14.86 -15.62 -6.67
CA LEU A 171 -13.70 -15.65 -5.78
C LEU A 171 -14.12 -15.29 -4.36
N SER A 172 -13.83 -16.18 -3.40
CA SER A 172 -14.12 -15.94 -1.99
C SER A 172 -13.35 -16.88 -1.07
N HIS A 173 -12.94 -16.39 0.10
CA HIS A 173 -12.53 -17.21 1.25
C HIS A 173 -13.52 -17.10 2.42
N PHE A 174 -14.64 -16.44 2.22
CA PHE A 174 -15.71 -16.33 3.20
C PHE A 174 -16.61 -17.56 3.17
N SER A 175 -16.07 -18.70 3.59
CA SER A 175 -16.83 -19.93 3.81
C SER A 175 -16.29 -20.66 5.02
N GLN A 176 -17.09 -21.55 5.58
CA GLN A 176 -16.67 -22.36 6.73
C GLN A 176 -15.42 -23.20 6.44
N GLU A 177 -15.28 -23.68 5.21
CA GLU A 177 -14.13 -24.48 4.78
C GLU A 177 -12.84 -23.65 4.70
N MET A 178 -12.97 -22.36 4.36
CA MET A 178 -11.84 -21.44 4.17
C MET A 178 -11.52 -20.59 5.39
N GLN A 179 -12.26 -20.70 6.50
CA GLN A 179 -12.04 -19.87 7.69
C GLN A 179 -10.63 -20.01 8.30
N ASN A 180 -9.96 -21.14 8.08
CA ASN A 180 -8.60 -21.41 8.55
C ASN A 180 -7.54 -21.15 7.45
N SER A 181 -7.92 -20.66 6.28
CA SER A 181 -6.96 -20.28 5.24
C SER A 181 -6.05 -19.15 5.77
N PRO A 182 -4.74 -19.23 5.51
CA PRO A 182 -3.83 -18.15 5.87
C PRO A 182 -4.07 -16.86 5.08
N ILE A 183 -4.86 -16.92 4.00
CA ILE A 183 -5.25 -15.77 3.18
C ILE A 183 -6.73 -15.52 3.41
N GLN A 184 -7.09 -14.26 3.68
CA GLN A 184 -8.46 -13.81 3.91
C GLN A 184 -8.76 -12.53 3.14
N GLY A 185 -10.04 -12.08 3.16
CA GLY A 185 -10.48 -10.81 2.62
C GLY A 185 -10.25 -10.62 1.12
N LEU A 186 -10.38 -11.71 0.33
CA LEU A 186 -10.17 -11.68 -1.11
C LEU A 186 -11.24 -10.89 -1.84
N GLY A 187 -10.85 -9.90 -2.61
CA GLY A 187 -11.78 -9.11 -3.41
C GLY A 187 -11.10 -8.07 -4.26
N HIS A 188 -11.86 -7.08 -4.70
CA HIS A 188 -11.41 -5.93 -5.50
C HIS A 188 -10.48 -6.36 -6.65
N ALA A 189 -10.97 -7.30 -7.45
CA ALA A 189 -10.17 -8.00 -8.45
C ALA A 189 -10.23 -7.33 -9.83
N ASP A 190 -9.21 -7.56 -10.63
CA ASP A 190 -9.15 -7.19 -12.03
C ASP A 190 -8.75 -8.41 -12.89
N LEU A 191 -9.28 -8.50 -14.10
CA LEU A 191 -8.94 -9.55 -15.07
C LEU A 191 -8.00 -9.01 -16.14
N VAL A 192 -7.00 -9.79 -16.49
CA VAL A 192 -6.06 -9.48 -17.56
C VAL A 192 -5.88 -10.68 -18.49
N GLN A 193 -5.84 -10.41 -19.80
CA GLN A 193 -5.43 -11.40 -20.78
C GLN A 193 -3.94 -11.23 -21.06
N ALA A 194 -3.18 -12.30 -20.88
CA ALA A 194 -1.76 -12.33 -21.22
C ALA A 194 -1.51 -12.48 -22.73
N PRO A 195 -0.31 -12.18 -23.23
CA PRO A 195 0.01 -12.30 -24.67
C PRO A 195 -0.18 -13.69 -25.27
N ASP A 196 -0.11 -14.74 -24.44
CA ASP A 196 -0.38 -16.12 -24.83
C ASP A 196 -1.88 -16.47 -24.86
N SER A 197 -2.75 -15.46 -24.70
CA SER A 197 -4.21 -15.57 -24.60
C SER A 197 -4.73 -16.24 -23.34
N SER A 198 -3.89 -16.60 -22.38
CA SER A 198 -4.32 -17.03 -21.05
C SER A 198 -4.92 -15.87 -20.25
N TRP A 199 -5.86 -16.19 -19.36
CA TRP A 199 -6.52 -15.21 -18.52
C TRP A 199 -6.06 -15.34 -17.07
N TRP A 200 -5.91 -14.20 -16.42
CA TRP A 200 -5.43 -14.08 -15.05
C TRP A 200 -6.30 -13.11 -14.28
N MET A 201 -6.46 -13.38 -12.99
CA MET A 201 -7.09 -12.47 -12.04
C MET A 201 -6.03 -11.95 -11.10
N ILE A 202 -5.98 -10.62 -10.97
CA ILE A 202 -5.25 -9.93 -9.92
C ILE A 202 -6.28 -9.53 -8.86
N CYS A 203 -6.03 -9.80 -7.59
CA CYS A 203 -6.93 -9.42 -6.51
C CYS A 203 -6.15 -8.99 -5.27
N LEU A 204 -6.79 -8.24 -4.39
CA LEU A 204 -6.28 -8.03 -3.07
C LEU A 204 -6.73 -9.14 -2.12
N GLY A 205 -5.97 -9.30 -1.07
CA GLY A 205 -6.25 -10.14 0.09
C GLY A 205 -5.25 -9.79 1.17
N TYR A 206 -5.27 -10.49 2.28
CA TYR A 206 -4.26 -10.31 3.33
C TYR A 206 -3.93 -11.65 3.98
N ARG A 207 -2.64 -11.81 4.36
CA ARG A 207 -2.20 -12.96 5.15
C ARG A 207 -2.48 -12.70 6.62
N THR A 208 -3.21 -13.62 7.24
CA THR A 208 -3.58 -13.50 8.66
C THR A 208 -2.42 -13.81 9.59
N HIS A 209 -2.35 -13.04 10.64
CA HIS A 209 -1.42 -13.15 11.75
C HIS A 209 -2.21 -13.44 13.01
N GLY A 210 -2.27 -14.68 13.41
CA GLY A 210 -3.25 -15.11 14.41
C GLY A 210 -4.67 -15.19 13.83
N TYR A 211 -5.68 -15.03 14.68
CA TYR A 211 -7.07 -15.11 14.25
C TYR A 211 -7.51 -13.81 13.56
N LEU A 212 -7.67 -13.87 12.23
CA LEU A 212 -8.16 -12.79 11.36
C LEU A 212 -7.39 -11.46 11.40
N GLN A 213 -6.39 -11.29 12.23
CA GLN A 213 -5.60 -10.08 12.31
C GLN A 213 -4.49 -10.06 11.26
N HIS A 214 -4.17 -8.90 10.71
CA HIS A 214 -3.07 -8.73 9.78
C HIS A 214 -2.31 -7.41 10.01
N VAL A 215 -1.00 -7.45 9.87
CA VAL A 215 -0.10 -6.30 10.04
C VAL A 215 0.62 -5.90 8.75
N MET A 216 0.65 -6.80 7.76
CA MET A 216 1.29 -6.51 6.48
C MET A 216 0.40 -5.71 5.52
N GLY A 217 -0.84 -5.40 5.94
CA GLY A 217 -1.84 -4.75 5.11
C GLY A 217 -2.32 -5.65 3.98
N ARG A 218 -2.97 -5.07 2.98
CA ARG A 218 -3.46 -5.80 1.81
C ARG A 218 -2.33 -6.10 0.84
N GLU A 219 -2.31 -7.33 0.35
CA GLU A 219 -1.31 -7.87 -0.57
C GLU A 219 -1.97 -8.20 -1.91
N THR A 220 -1.18 -8.25 -2.97
CA THR A 220 -1.65 -8.57 -4.31
C THR A 220 -1.42 -10.05 -4.61
N PHE A 221 -2.49 -10.74 -5.01
CA PHE A 221 -2.47 -12.13 -5.45
C PHE A 221 -2.78 -12.23 -6.94
N LEU A 222 -2.21 -13.24 -7.58
CA LEU A 222 -2.41 -13.54 -9.01
C LEU A 222 -2.90 -14.96 -9.14
N ALA A 223 -4.01 -15.18 -9.83
CA ALA A 223 -4.59 -16.51 -10.06
C ALA A 223 -4.90 -16.77 -11.52
N PRO A 224 -4.72 -18.00 -12.02
CA PRO A 224 -5.15 -18.36 -13.37
C PRO A 224 -6.67 -18.38 -13.45
N VAL A 225 -7.19 -17.97 -14.62
CA VAL A 225 -8.63 -18.00 -14.93
C VAL A 225 -8.86 -18.81 -16.20
N ARG A 226 -9.77 -19.76 -16.14
CA ARG A 226 -10.31 -20.41 -17.32
C ARG A 226 -11.75 -19.98 -17.57
N TRP A 227 -12.19 -20.00 -18.81
CA TRP A 227 -13.59 -19.80 -19.17
C TRP A 227 -14.27 -21.14 -19.33
N ASP A 228 -15.39 -21.37 -18.67
CA ASP A 228 -16.13 -22.62 -18.78
C ASP A 228 -16.94 -22.73 -20.10
N LYS A 229 -17.61 -23.85 -20.30
CA LYS A 229 -18.43 -24.08 -21.52
C LYS A 229 -19.60 -23.11 -21.68
N ASN A 230 -20.00 -22.44 -20.59
CA ASN A 230 -21.07 -21.46 -20.60
C ASN A 230 -20.52 -20.03 -20.69
N ALA A 231 -19.21 -19.89 -20.98
CA ALA A 231 -18.49 -18.62 -21.04
C ALA A 231 -18.52 -17.80 -19.73
N TRP A 232 -18.37 -18.48 -18.58
CA TRP A 232 -18.14 -17.84 -17.28
C TRP A 232 -16.70 -18.05 -16.80
N PRO A 233 -16.10 -17.05 -16.13
CA PRO A 233 -14.75 -17.20 -15.59
C PRO A 233 -14.74 -18.11 -14.35
N VAL A 234 -13.78 -18.99 -14.29
CA VAL A 234 -13.52 -19.88 -13.15
C VAL A 234 -12.11 -19.60 -12.64
N VAL A 235 -12.01 -18.98 -11.48
CA VAL A 235 -10.74 -18.57 -10.86
C VAL A 235 -10.09 -19.78 -10.19
N ASN A 236 -8.83 -20.04 -10.48
CA ASN A 236 -8.01 -21.13 -9.89
C ASN A 236 -8.71 -22.50 -9.81
N GLY A 237 -9.69 -22.73 -10.68
CA GLY A 237 -10.46 -23.97 -10.75
C GLY A 237 -11.59 -24.10 -9.72
N ASN A 238 -11.55 -23.41 -8.60
CA ASN A 238 -12.49 -23.55 -7.50
C ASN A 238 -12.91 -22.23 -6.81
N GLY A 239 -12.49 -21.06 -7.32
CA GLY A 239 -12.83 -19.76 -6.74
C GLY A 239 -12.08 -19.41 -5.46
N THR A 240 -10.90 -20.01 -5.24
CA THR A 240 -10.02 -19.72 -4.07
C THR A 240 -8.61 -19.39 -4.51
N ILE A 241 -7.83 -18.79 -3.60
CA ILE A 241 -6.41 -18.45 -3.77
C ILE A 241 -5.56 -19.31 -2.85
N GLN A 242 -4.38 -19.68 -3.30
CA GLN A 242 -3.34 -20.33 -2.51
C GLN A 242 -2.07 -19.48 -2.51
N ILE A 243 -1.22 -19.64 -1.50
CA ILE A 243 0.08 -18.96 -1.45
C ILE A 243 0.93 -19.37 -2.66
N ASP A 244 0.98 -20.66 -2.93
CA ASP A 244 1.70 -21.23 -4.06
C ASP A 244 0.70 -21.74 -5.13
N MET A 245 0.72 -21.10 -6.28
CA MET A 245 -0.11 -21.50 -7.43
C MET A 245 0.77 -21.81 -8.63
N LYS A 246 0.37 -22.83 -9.41
CA LYS A 246 1.11 -23.23 -10.60
C LYS A 246 0.67 -22.42 -11.80
N CYS A 247 1.64 -21.89 -12.54
CA CYS A 247 1.47 -21.36 -13.87
C CYS A 247 2.05 -22.35 -14.89
N THR A 248 1.25 -22.78 -15.85
CA THR A 248 1.68 -23.73 -16.89
C THR A 248 1.72 -23.10 -18.29
N THR A 249 1.28 -21.87 -18.44
CA THR A 249 1.09 -21.19 -19.72
C THR A 249 2.13 -20.10 -19.98
N LEU A 250 2.59 -19.41 -18.95
CA LEU A 250 3.59 -18.35 -19.07
C LEU A 250 5.01 -18.88 -18.79
N PRO A 251 6.04 -18.37 -19.46
CA PRO A 251 7.42 -18.75 -19.18
C PRO A 251 7.82 -18.31 -17.76
N GLN A 252 8.58 -19.16 -17.09
CA GLN A 252 9.14 -18.82 -15.80
C GLN A 252 10.24 -17.77 -15.96
N VAL A 253 10.09 -16.63 -15.30
CA VAL A 253 11.10 -15.57 -15.24
C VAL A 253 11.63 -15.47 -13.81
N LYS A 254 12.96 -15.55 -13.67
CA LYS A 254 13.62 -15.33 -12.39
C LYS A 254 13.66 -13.83 -12.10
N MET A 255 12.82 -13.38 -11.18
CA MET A 255 12.84 -11.99 -10.74
C MET A 255 14.00 -11.75 -9.77
N PRO A 256 14.69 -10.60 -9.85
CA PRO A 256 15.68 -10.21 -8.85
C PRO A 256 15.01 -10.10 -7.48
N ARG A 257 15.72 -10.53 -6.44
CA ARG A 257 15.29 -10.25 -5.06
C ARG A 257 15.75 -8.84 -4.71
N GLU A 258 14.90 -8.13 -3.96
CA GLU A 258 15.31 -6.88 -3.33
C GLU A 258 16.48 -7.16 -2.37
N PRO A 259 17.49 -6.29 -2.30
CA PRO A 259 18.60 -6.48 -1.40
C PRO A 259 18.13 -6.45 0.06
N GLU A 260 18.67 -7.36 0.86
CA GLU A 260 18.40 -7.37 2.31
C GLU A 260 18.96 -6.10 2.98
N ARG A 261 20.06 -5.56 2.43
CA ARG A 261 20.75 -4.40 3.00
C ARG A 261 20.93 -3.29 1.97
N ASP A 262 20.55 -2.08 2.38
CA ASP A 262 20.84 -0.84 1.67
C ASP A 262 21.96 -0.08 2.43
N ASN A 263 23.06 0.16 1.76
CA ASN A 263 24.21 0.92 2.30
C ASN A 263 24.15 2.41 1.92
N PHE A 264 23.04 2.87 1.34
CA PHE A 264 22.86 4.26 0.93
C PHE A 264 23.99 4.82 0.05
N SER A 265 24.57 3.95 -0.77
CA SER A 265 25.70 4.29 -1.66
C SER A 265 25.27 4.92 -2.98
N GLU A 266 24.00 4.76 -3.34
CA GLU A 266 23.44 5.22 -4.60
C GLU A 266 23.04 6.69 -4.54
N GLN A 267 22.83 7.31 -5.71
CA GLN A 267 22.42 8.71 -5.79
C GLN A 267 20.93 8.94 -5.47
N LYS A 268 20.13 7.88 -5.53
CA LYS A 268 18.70 7.89 -5.25
C LYS A 268 18.33 6.71 -4.37
N LEU A 269 17.32 6.87 -3.53
CA LEU A 269 16.73 5.76 -2.81
C LEU A 269 16.04 4.80 -3.79
N GLU A 270 16.17 3.52 -3.51
CA GLU A 270 15.50 2.46 -4.24
C GLU A 270 13.97 2.59 -4.20
N LEU A 271 13.29 2.01 -5.17
CA LEU A 271 11.83 2.13 -5.32
C LEU A 271 11.03 1.56 -4.14
N TYR A 272 11.59 0.63 -3.39
CA TYR A 272 10.93 0.08 -2.19
C TYR A 272 10.88 1.03 -0.99
N TRP A 273 11.59 2.16 -1.05
CA TRP A 273 11.50 3.20 -0.03
C TRP A 273 10.29 4.11 -0.24
N SER A 274 9.39 4.13 0.71
CA SER A 274 8.19 4.97 0.71
C SER A 274 8.33 6.12 1.69
N ARG A 275 7.61 7.21 1.44
CA ARG A 275 7.50 8.38 2.30
C ARG A 275 6.04 8.64 2.62
N LEU A 276 5.76 9.43 3.65
CA LEU A 276 4.39 9.80 4.02
C LEU A 276 3.96 11.09 3.29
N CYS A 277 2.75 11.08 2.76
CA CYS A 277 2.07 12.24 2.15
C CYS A 277 2.92 12.98 1.10
N ASN A 278 3.09 14.31 1.25
CA ASN A 278 3.94 15.15 0.42
C ASN A 278 5.23 15.52 1.18
N PRO A 279 6.28 14.71 1.12
CA PRO A 279 7.51 14.98 1.85
C PRO A 279 8.23 16.23 1.31
N ASN A 280 8.88 16.98 2.19
CA ASN A 280 9.86 17.95 1.75
C ASN A 280 11.17 17.22 1.45
N PHE A 281 11.51 17.08 0.16
CA PHE A 281 12.68 16.34 -0.28
C PHE A 281 14.01 16.94 0.19
N ASP A 282 14.07 18.22 0.56
CA ASP A 282 15.26 18.85 1.13
C ASP A 282 15.66 18.26 2.49
N ASN A 283 14.76 17.52 3.13
CA ASN A 283 15.04 16.85 4.39
C ASN A 283 15.76 15.49 4.23
N TYR A 284 16.00 15.05 2.99
CA TYR A 284 16.59 13.75 2.67
C TYR A 284 17.83 13.94 1.81
N SER A 285 18.98 13.42 2.21
CA SER A 285 20.19 13.54 1.42
C SER A 285 21.04 12.28 1.46
N LEU A 286 21.42 11.79 0.27
CA LEU A 286 22.41 10.73 0.06
C LEU A 286 23.80 11.30 -0.29
N SER A 287 23.89 12.62 -0.52
CA SER A 287 25.14 13.28 -0.92
C SER A 287 25.82 14.07 0.20
N ALA A 288 25.08 14.51 1.23
CA ALA A 288 25.61 15.31 2.33
C ALA A 288 26.68 14.56 3.16
N ARG A 289 26.60 13.23 3.18
CA ARG A 289 27.64 12.33 3.71
C ARG A 289 27.61 11.04 2.88
N LYS A 290 28.68 10.82 2.11
CA LYS A 290 28.76 9.65 1.21
C LYS A 290 28.58 8.34 2.00
N GLY A 291 27.72 7.44 1.50
CA GLY A 291 27.40 6.16 2.13
C GLY A 291 26.49 6.27 3.35
N TYR A 292 25.76 7.39 3.47
CA TYR A 292 24.77 7.60 4.52
C TYR A 292 23.50 8.22 3.96
N LEU A 293 22.37 7.84 4.52
CA LEU A 293 21.13 8.60 4.38
C LEU A 293 21.05 9.61 5.52
N ARG A 294 21.10 10.91 5.18
CA ARG A 294 20.83 12.00 6.13
C ARG A 294 19.37 12.32 6.16
N LEU A 295 18.78 12.32 7.36
CA LEU A 295 17.43 12.79 7.62
C LEU A 295 17.49 14.04 8.51
N ILE A 296 16.94 15.15 7.99
CA ILE A 296 16.84 16.41 8.71
C ILE A 296 15.50 16.44 9.45
N GLY A 297 15.54 16.58 10.78
CA GLY A 297 14.35 16.63 11.61
C GLY A 297 13.48 17.85 11.36
N THR A 298 12.17 17.64 11.40
CA THR A 298 11.15 18.69 11.31
C THR A 298 10.25 18.67 12.54
N PRO A 299 9.51 19.76 12.82
CA PRO A 299 8.57 19.81 13.94
C PRO A 299 7.38 18.85 13.79
N ILE A 300 7.07 18.41 12.57
CA ILE A 300 6.05 17.40 12.32
C ILE A 300 6.63 16.05 12.73
N SER A 301 6.14 15.49 13.83
CA SER A 301 6.57 14.18 14.32
C SER A 301 5.79 13.05 13.64
N ILE A 302 6.32 11.83 13.76
CA ILE A 302 5.61 10.62 13.30
C ILE A 302 4.32 10.33 14.10
N ASP A 303 4.12 10.99 15.25
CA ASP A 303 2.88 10.96 16.05
C ASP A 303 1.75 11.83 15.47
N GLN A 304 2.00 12.58 14.40
CA GLN A 304 1.08 13.59 13.87
C GLN A 304 0.67 13.27 12.43
N VAL A 305 -0.55 13.69 12.10
CA VAL A 305 -0.99 13.73 10.70
C VAL A 305 -0.14 14.74 9.92
N GLY A 306 0.35 14.36 8.75
CA GLY A 306 1.14 15.24 7.88
C GLY A 306 2.32 14.54 7.22
N SER A 307 3.33 15.33 6.87
CA SER A 307 4.52 14.88 6.15
C SER A 307 5.78 14.96 7.04
N PRO A 308 5.95 14.07 8.01
CA PRO A 308 7.17 14.03 8.83
C PRO A 308 8.39 13.64 7.98
N THR A 309 9.58 13.90 8.46
CA THR A 309 10.79 13.33 7.86
C THR A 309 10.87 11.84 8.21
N PHE A 310 10.36 11.04 7.28
CA PHE A 310 10.21 9.59 7.41
C PHE A 310 10.49 8.92 6.06
N VAL A 311 11.18 7.79 6.10
CA VAL A 311 11.30 6.88 4.95
C VAL A 311 11.20 5.44 5.44
N GLY A 312 10.32 4.66 4.84
CA GLY A 312 10.02 3.31 5.31
C GLY A 312 9.96 2.28 4.20
N ARG A 313 10.30 1.06 4.54
CA ARG A 313 10.14 -0.13 3.72
C ARG A 313 8.99 -0.96 4.27
N ARG A 314 8.09 -1.42 3.42
CA ARG A 314 6.94 -2.21 3.84
C ARG A 314 7.38 -3.53 4.48
N GLN A 315 6.77 -3.92 5.59
CA GLN A 315 6.90 -5.26 6.15
C GLN A 315 6.24 -6.27 5.20
N THR A 316 6.99 -7.30 4.79
CA THR A 316 6.54 -8.31 3.81
C THR A 316 6.42 -9.71 4.41
N GLU A 317 6.98 -9.94 5.61
CA GLU A 317 6.92 -11.22 6.30
C GLU A 317 6.60 -11.06 7.79
N ILE A 318 5.99 -12.10 8.36
CA ILE A 318 5.64 -12.15 9.79
C ILE A 318 6.89 -12.24 10.64
N LYS A 319 7.86 -13.08 10.22
CA LYS A 319 9.12 -13.25 10.93
C LYS A 319 10.22 -12.50 10.22
N PHE A 320 10.75 -11.49 10.87
CA PHE A 320 11.75 -10.61 10.28
C PHE A 320 12.69 -10.00 11.32
N LYS A 321 13.72 -9.35 10.79
CA LYS A 321 14.67 -8.53 11.53
C LYS A 321 15.00 -7.30 10.71
N ALA A 322 14.71 -6.11 11.24
CA ALA A 322 15.08 -4.81 10.66
C ALA A 322 16.14 -4.16 11.55
N THR A 323 17.27 -3.79 10.98
CA THR A 323 18.40 -3.21 11.73
C THR A 323 18.95 -2.00 10.98
N THR A 324 19.38 -0.98 11.71
CA THR A 324 20.09 0.18 11.16
C THR A 324 21.22 0.62 12.07
N ALA A 325 22.27 1.19 11.50
CA ALA A 325 23.29 1.93 12.23
C ALA A 325 23.02 3.42 12.10
N ILE A 326 22.91 4.13 13.23
CA ILE A 326 22.62 5.56 13.28
C ILE A 326 23.75 6.35 13.94
N ASP A 327 24.09 7.52 13.40
CA ASP A 327 24.98 8.52 13.98
C ASP A 327 24.19 9.80 14.29
N ILE A 328 24.10 10.13 15.57
CA ILE A 328 23.38 11.30 16.09
C ILE A 328 24.30 12.42 16.56
N SER A 329 25.58 12.43 16.13
CA SER A 329 26.55 13.45 16.54
C SER A 329 26.09 14.90 16.28
N GLN A 330 25.22 15.09 15.30
CA GLN A 330 24.61 16.37 14.91
C GLN A 330 23.15 16.54 15.36
N LEU A 331 22.61 15.59 16.12
CA LEU A 331 21.28 15.72 16.68
C LEU A 331 21.32 16.74 17.82
N LYS A 332 20.43 17.72 17.78
CA LYS A 332 20.36 18.78 18.79
C LYS A 332 19.50 18.38 19.98
N ALA A 333 19.63 19.13 21.07
CA ALA A 333 18.88 18.86 22.30
C ALA A 333 17.37 18.85 22.07
N GLY A 334 16.68 17.80 22.53
CA GLY A 334 15.25 17.61 22.37
C GLY A 334 14.81 17.07 21.01
N SER A 335 15.77 16.81 20.11
CA SER A 335 15.49 16.13 18.84
C SER A 335 15.62 14.63 18.99
N GLN A 336 14.88 13.91 18.14
CA GLN A 336 14.81 12.45 18.13
C GLN A 336 15.00 11.91 16.72
N ALA A 337 15.63 10.74 16.61
CA ALA A 337 15.75 10.01 15.36
C ALA A 337 15.88 8.50 15.64
N GLY A 338 15.38 7.67 14.77
CA GLY A 338 15.41 6.23 15.04
C GLY A 338 14.79 5.36 13.95
N LEU A 339 14.51 4.13 14.39
CA LEU A 339 13.85 3.07 13.64
C LEU A 339 12.46 2.84 14.23
N THR A 340 11.44 2.73 13.39
CA THR A 340 10.05 2.52 13.79
C THR A 340 9.40 1.36 13.04
N ALA A 341 8.52 0.63 13.71
CA ALA A 341 7.48 -0.18 13.10
C ALA A 341 6.20 0.67 13.06
N TYR A 342 5.96 1.32 11.94
CA TYR A 342 4.95 2.34 11.76
C TYR A 342 3.73 1.79 11.03
N ALA A 343 2.58 1.77 11.68
CA ALA A 343 1.30 1.42 11.08
C ALA A 343 0.45 2.68 10.78
N ALA A 344 0.46 3.65 11.70
CA ALA A 344 -0.22 4.94 11.57
C ALA A 344 0.42 5.95 12.55
N HIS A 345 0.11 7.24 12.40
CA HIS A 345 0.54 8.29 13.35
C HIS A 345 0.06 8.02 14.79
N SER A 346 -1.01 7.25 14.93
CA SER A 346 -1.56 6.85 16.22
C SER A 346 -1.05 5.49 16.74
N ASN A 347 -0.37 4.70 15.90
CA ASN A 347 0.05 3.34 16.27
C ASN A 347 1.40 3.00 15.63
N HIS A 348 2.44 3.02 16.46
CA HIS A 348 3.80 2.65 16.06
C HIS A 348 4.65 2.28 17.27
N TYR A 349 5.70 1.52 17.03
CA TYR A 349 6.70 1.13 18.02
C TYR A 349 8.07 1.58 17.56
N ASP A 350 8.76 2.40 18.38
CA ASP A 350 10.02 3.00 17.99
C ASP A 350 11.16 2.55 18.88
N VAL A 351 12.30 2.31 18.30
CA VAL A 351 13.57 2.34 18.98
C VAL A 351 14.33 3.54 18.46
N GLN A 352 14.53 4.55 19.35
CA GLN A 352 15.00 5.86 18.93
C GLN A 352 16.11 6.39 19.82
N MET A 353 16.88 7.30 19.25
CA MET A 353 17.84 8.13 19.97
C MET A 353 17.26 9.50 20.27
N GLU A 354 17.48 9.98 21.47
CA GLU A 354 17.21 11.37 21.87
C GLU A 354 18.48 11.98 22.46
N ARG A 355 18.75 13.24 22.12
CA ARG A 355 19.77 14.03 22.82
C ARG A 355 19.09 15.00 23.80
N ARG A 356 19.43 14.89 25.09
CA ARG A 356 18.83 15.68 26.15
C ARG A 356 19.87 16.00 27.26
N ASN A 357 19.99 17.25 27.65
CA ASN A 357 20.89 17.72 28.74
C ASN A 357 22.36 17.25 28.52
N GLY A 358 22.85 17.28 27.26
CA GLY A 358 24.20 16.87 26.92
C GLY A 358 24.45 15.36 26.91
N LYS A 359 23.44 14.54 27.19
CA LYS A 359 23.50 13.07 27.16
C LYS A 359 22.71 12.50 26.00
N ASN A 360 23.10 11.30 25.55
CA ASN A 360 22.41 10.53 24.53
C ASN A 360 21.61 9.41 25.23
N TYR A 361 20.36 9.26 24.81
CA TYR A 361 19.44 8.23 25.31
C TYR A 361 18.96 7.36 24.17
N VAL A 362 18.94 6.06 24.40
CA VAL A 362 18.21 5.11 23.56
C VAL A 362 16.89 4.81 24.27
N GLN A 363 15.78 4.89 23.55
CA GLN A 363 14.44 4.73 24.11
C GLN A 363 13.63 3.73 23.28
N ALA A 364 12.81 2.92 23.97
CA ALA A 364 11.67 2.25 23.36
C ALA A 364 10.42 3.12 23.60
N ASN A 365 9.90 3.70 22.54
CA ASN A 365 8.71 4.55 22.57
C ASN A 365 7.52 3.79 21.96
N ILE A 366 6.40 3.76 22.66
CA ILE A 366 5.20 3.02 22.31
C ILE A 366 4.05 4.01 22.10
N ARG A 367 3.42 3.93 20.93
CA ARG A 367 2.23 4.71 20.59
C ARG A 367 1.08 3.76 20.26
N ILE A 368 -0.02 3.83 21.01
CA ILE A 368 -1.25 3.06 20.79
C ILE A 368 -2.45 3.99 21.01
N GLY A 369 -3.06 4.42 19.92
CA GLY A 369 -4.14 5.41 19.97
C GLY A 369 -3.67 6.73 20.57
N GLN A 370 -4.30 7.15 21.66
CA GLN A 370 -3.91 8.35 22.40
C GLN A 370 -2.81 8.10 23.45
N MET A 371 -2.50 6.84 23.75
CA MET A 371 -1.46 6.50 24.73
C MET A 371 -0.08 6.63 24.10
N LYS A 372 0.82 7.32 24.79
CA LYS A 372 2.24 7.40 24.46
C LYS A 372 3.06 7.10 25.72
N HIS A 373 3.98 6.15 25.59
CA HIS A 373 4.77 5.67 26.72
C HIS A 373 6.20 5.35 26.30
N ILE A 374 7.16 5.73 27.13
CA ILE A 374 8.55 5.26 27.03
C ILE A 374 8.67 4.05 27.94
N GLU A 375 8.72 2.85 27.34
CA GLU A 375 8.80 1.59 28.09
C GLU A 375 10.15 1.44 28.81
N LYS A 376 11.23 1.82 28.13
CA LYS A 376 12.58 1.81 28.69
C LYS A 376 13.45 2.85 28.06
N GLU A 377 14.29 3.47 28.87
CA GLU A 377 15.31 4.44 28.48
C GLU A 377 16.66 4.04 29.02
N VAL A 378 17.71 4.13 28.23
CA VAL A 378 19.10 3.83 28.62
C VAL A 378 20.01 4.96 28.16
N THR A 379 20.89 5.43 29.05
CA THR A 379 21.92 6.41 28.69
C THR A 379 23.09 5.70 28.00
N VAL A 380 23.56 6.26 26.89
CA VAL A 380 24.74 5.75 26.15
C VAL A 380 25.78 6.85 25.99
N ASN A 381 27.05 6.46 26.06
CA ASN A 381 28.19 7.38 25.97
C ASN A 381 28.76 7.47 24.53
N THR A 382 27.93 7.15 23.53
CA THR A 382 28.29 7.19 22.12
C THR A 382 27.22 7.90 21.30
N SER A 383 27.59 8.48 20.18
CA SER A 383 26.65 9.02 19.19
C SER A 383 26.29 7.99 18.11
N LYS A 384 26.99 6.85 18.05
CA LYS A 384 26.72 5.78 17.06
C LYS A 384 26.19 4.57 17.79
N VAL A 385 25.02 4.12 17.39
CA VAL A 385 24.36 2.92 17.91
C VAL A 385 23.70 2.13 16.78
N TYR A 386 23.36 0.90 17.08
CA TYR A 386 22.59 0.01 16.21
C TYR A 386 21.22 -0.18 16.82
N LEU A 387 20.21 0.14 16.05
CA LEU A 387 18.81 0.00 16.42
C LEU A 387 18.20 -1.17 15.67
N ARG A 388 17.40 -1.98 16.36
CA ARG A 388 16.80 -3.16 15.77
C ARG A 388 15.37 -3.35 16.21
N ILE A 389 14.50 -3.71 15.25
CA ILE A 389 13.16 -4.22 15.49
C ILE A 389 13.11 -5.64 14.90
N GLU A 390 12.75 -6.61 15.73
CA GLU A 390 12.49 -7.99 15.30
C GLU A 390 11.00 -8.27 15.42
N GLY A 391 10.44 -9.03 14.49
CA GLY A 391 9.06 -9.50 14.54
C GLY A 391 8.98 -11.01 14.53
N ASP A 392 8.05 -11.54 15.29
CA ASP A 392 7.61 -12.92 15.19
C ASP A 392 6.07 -12.99 15.15
N ARG A 393 5.51 -14.19 15.29
CA ARG A 393 4.06 -14.40 15.22
C ARG A 393 3.28 -13.66 16.30
N ASN A 394 3.90 -13.27 17.41
CA ASN A 394 3.22 -12.73 18.57
C ASN A 394 3.65 -11.33 18.93
N PHE A 395 4.91 -10.99 18.68
CA PHE A 395 5.51 -9.79 19.23
C PHE A 395 6.42 -9.05 18.24
N TYR A 396 6.56 -7.75 18.47
CA TYR A 396 7.67 -6.93 18.06
C TYR A 396 8.61 -6.74 19.23
N TYR A 397 9.91 -6.93 19.02
CA TYR A 397 10.99 -6.72 19.97
C TYR A 397 11.78 -5.50 19.58
N LEU A 398 11.95 -4.55 20.49
CA LEU A 398 12.70 -3.32 20.32
C LEU A 398 14.04 -3.47 21.01
N LEU A 399 15.14 -3.39 20.24
CA LEU A 399 16.48 -3.69 20.73
C LEU A 399 17.48 -2.62 20.29
N TYR A 400 18.56 -2.48 21.04
CA TYR A 400 19.70 -1.67 20.64
C TYR A 400 21.03 -2.38 20.92
N SER A 401 22.09 -1.90 20.28
CA SER A 401 23.46 -2.36 20.50
C SER A 401 24.45 -1.20 20.32
N ILE A 402 25.57 -1.24 21.03
CA ILE A 402 26.70 -0.31 20.83
C ILE A 402 27.82 -0.91 20.00
N ASP A 403 27.82 -2.22 19.76
CA ASP A 403 28.88 -2.95 19.09
C ASP A 403 28.43 -3.76 17.86
N ASN A 404 27.13 -3.74 17.55
CA ASN A 404 26.47 -4.56 16.52
C ASN A 404 26.61 -6.09 16.71
N LYS A 405 26.94 -6.53 17.90
CA LYS A 405 27.11 -7.96 18.24
C LYS A 405 26.12 -8.39 19.31
N THR A 406 26.12 -7.69 20.43
CA THR A 406 25.22 -7.94 21.54
C THR A 406 24.09 -6.94 21.54
N TYR A 407 22.86 -7.44 21.45
CA TYR A 407 21.65 -6.62 21.44
C TYR A 407 20.92 -6.72 22.76
N GLU A 408 20.63 -5.59 23.38
CA GLU A 408 19.85 -5.48 24.60
C GLU A 408 18.39 -5.16 24.26
N LYS A 409 17.46 -5.90 24.88
CA LYS A 409 16.02 -5.68 24.72
C LYS A 409 15.56 -4.50 25.57
N LEU A 410 14.88 -3.56 24.93
CA LEU A 410 14.24 -2.43 25.57
C LEU A 410 12.75 -2.70 25.81
N ALA A 411 12.06 -3.29 24.82
CA ALA A 411 10.64 -3.59 24.92
C ALA A 411 10.25 -4.83 24.11
N GLN A 412 9.08 -5.34 24.45
CA GLN A 412 8.38 -6.41 23.73
C GLN A 412 6.90 -6.05 23.67
N MET A 413 6.36 -5.87 22.45
CA MET A 413 5.02 -5.37 22.24
C MET A 413 4.23 -6.34 21.37
N GLU A 414 2.96 -6.56 21.69
CA GLU A 414 2.11 -7.42 20.87
C GLU A 414 1.88 -6.82 19.48
N TYR A 415 1.91 -7.67 18.45
CA TYR A 415 1.69 -7.25 17.05
C TYR A 415 0.30 -6.68 16.82
N ARG A 416 -0.71 -7.13 17.54
CA ARG A 416 -2.13 -6.80 17.31
C ARG A 416 -2.43 -5.31 17.38
N TYR A 417 -1.68 -4.53 18.16
CA TYR A 417 -1.88 -3.09 18.26
C TYR A 417 -1.41 -2.31 17.02
N LEU A 418 -0.67 -2.97 16.12
CA LEU A 418 -0.31 -2.46 14.79
C LEU A 418 -1.12 -3.12 13.68
N SER A 419 -2.08 -4.00 13.99
CA SER A 419 -2.92 -4.65 13.00
C SER A 419 -3.99 -3.69 12.45
N THR A 420 -4.39 -3.91 11.22
CA THR A 420 -5.46 -3.16 10.55
C THR A 420 -6.77 -3.21 11.35
N GLU A 421 -7.07 -4.33 12.01
CA GLU A 421 -8.29 -4.48 12.83
C GLU A 421 -8.30 -3.57 14.07
N THR A 422 -7.11 -3.18 14.54
CA THR A 422 -6.98 -2.25 15.67
C THR A 422 -6.97 -0.79 15.24
N ILE A 423 -6.23 -0.49 14.16
CA ILE A 423 -5.99 0.90 13.73
C ILE A 423 -7.03 1.42 12.73
N GLY A 424 -7.73 0.52 12.05
CA GLY A 424 -8.51 0.84 10.85
C GLY A 424 -7.61 1.06 9.63
N GLY A 425 -8.20 1.57 8.54
CA GLY A 425 -7.49 1.87 7.30
C GLY A 425 -7.12 0.62 6.48
N PHE A 426 -6.13 0.75 5.63
CA PHE A 426 -5.86 -0.24 4.57
C PHE A 426 -4.37 -0.52 4.36
N THR A 427 -3.50 0.18 5.07
CA THR A 427 -2.04 0.05 4.92
C THR A 427 -1.49 -0.98 5.91
N GLY A 428 -0.33 -1.55 5.58
CA GLY A 428 0.41 -2.40 6.51
C GLY A 428 1.52 -1.63 7.21
N VAL A 429 2.20 -2.31 8.13
CA VAL A 429 3.35 -1.78 8.85
C VAL A 429 4.50 -1.47 7.89
N HIS A 430 5.14 -0.33 8.09
CA HIS A 430 6.40 0.05 7.47
C HIS A 430 7.52 0.08 8.52
N LEU A 431 8.63 -0.53 8.19
CA LEU A 431 9.86 -0.46 8.97
C LEU A 431 10.63 0.75 8.48
N GLY A 432 10.63 1.83 9.27
CA GLY A 432 11.01 3.15 8.79
C GLY A 432 12.08 3.84 9.62
N LEU A 433 12.86 4.67 8.95
CA LEU A 433 13.82 5.60 9.54
C LEU A 433 13.18 6.98 9.62
N PHE A 434 13.39 7.68 10.71
CA PHE A 434 12.81 9.00 10.91
C PHE A 434 13.75 9.94 11.68
N ALA A 435 13.51 11.23 11.52
CA ALA A 435 14.11 12.29 12.34
C ALA A 435 13.09 13.40 12.61
N GLN A 436 13.06 13.89 13.84
CA GLN A 436 12.16 14.96 14.28
C GLN A 436 12.82 15.90 15.27
N THR A 437 12.37 17.15 15.31
CA THR A 437 12.86 18.20 16.21
C THR A 437 11.70 19.01 16.78
N LYS A 438 11.92 19.68 17.90
CA LYS A 438 10.87 20.52 18.50
C LYS A 438 10.74 21.88 17.81
N GLU A 439 11.80 22.39 17.20
CA GLU A 439 11.84 23.74 16.65
C GLU A 439 12.11 23.77 15.14
N LYS A 440 11.37 24.59 14.42
CA LYS A 440 11.49 24.72 12.95
C LYS A 440 12.84 25.28 12.50
N THR A 441 13.50 26.05 13.32
CA THR A 441 14.79 26.72 13.02
C THR A 441 16.00 25.83 13.29
N ASP A 442 15.79 24.67 13.89
CA ASP A 442 16.83 23.78 14.34
C ASP A 442 17.24 22.83 13.20
N LYS A 443 18.40 23.08 12.59
CA LYS A 443 18.99 22.14 11.62
C LYS A 443 19.57 20.93 12.37
N SER A 444 18.70 20.15 12.95
CA SER A 444 19.01 18.90 13.63
C SER A 444 18.88 17.75 12.65
N PHE A 445 19.87 16.86 12.57
CA PHE A 445 19.80 15.72 11.67
C PHE A 445 20.48 14.48 12.26
N ALA A 446 20.12 13.34 11.71
CA ALA A 446 20.77 12.07 11.95
C ALA A 446 21.25 11.46 10.63
N ASP A 447 22.37 10.76 10.68
CA ASP A 447 22.97 10.04 9.57
C ASP A 447 22.77 8.54 9.79
N PHE A 448 22.13 7.86 8.86
CA PHE A 448 21.96 6.42 8.85
C PHE A 448 22.96 5.79 7.90
N ASP A 449 23.84 4.93 8.43
CA ASP A 449 24.92 4.29 7.68
C ASP A 449 24.38 3.22 6.71
N TRP A 450 23.45 2.41 7.20
CA TRP A 450 22.79 1.38 6.43
C TRP A 450 21.48 0.98 7.07
N PHE A 451 20.64 0.30 6.28
CA PHE A 451 19.43 -0.37 6.74
C PHE A 451 19.41 -1.81 6.21
N GLU A 452 19.10 -2.75 7.08
CA GLU A 452 19.04 -4.18 6.75
C GLU A 452 17.69 -4.75 7.14
N TYR A 453 17.04 -5.47 6.22
CA TYR A 453 15.77 -6.13 6.42
C TYR A 453 15.86 -7.59 5.98
N ILE A 454 15.89 -8.51 6.95
CA ILE A 454 16.02 -9.95 6.74
C ILE A 454 14.69 -10.61 7.10
N THR A 455 14.21 -11.50 6.26
CA THR A 455 12.98 -12.29 6.45
C THR A 455 13.30 -13.77 6.57
N TYR A 456 12.43 -14.54 7.25
CA TYR A 456 12.65 -15.96 7.55
C TYR A 456 11.45 -16.81 7.15
#